data_f48ee740ef6ebd8c46bf619548bb77ca
#
_entry.id   f48ee740ef6ebd8c46bf619548bb77ca
#
_cell.length_a   1.000
_cell.length_b   1.000
_cell.length_c   1.000
_cell.angle_alpha   90.00
_cell.angle_beta   90.00
_cell.angle_gamma   90.00
#
_symmetry.space_group_name_H-M   'P 1'
#
loop_
_entity.id
_entity.type
_entity.pdbx_description
1 polymer ?
#
loop_
_entity_poly.entity_id
_entity_poly.type
_entity_poly.pdbx_seq_one_letter_code
_entity_poly.pdbx_strand_id
1 'polypeptide(L)'
;MLKNETINSLNQIERLPFTNKIRLWLLDHPSFNPYKFSLKRAYRIITNQIRVLPDFIVIGSSKSGTTSLHYYLMQHPSIITERNVHFFEYIHTNSIEWYRAHFPTKVYKNFKRTIRKEKLVVGEQTATYL
;
A
#
# COMPACT_ATOMS: atom_id res chain seq x y z
N MET A 1 -12.86 -37.51 -6.15
CA MET A 1 -12.37 -36.76 -7.32
C MET A 1 -11.36 -35.70 -6.97
N LEU A 2 -11.64 -34.77 -6.06
CA LEU A 2 -10.72 -33.69 -5.63
C LEU A 2 -9.36 -34.15 -5.06
N LYS A 3 -9.28 -35.28 -4.36
CA LYS A 3 -8.02 -35.80 -3.81
C LYS A 3 -7.01 -36.25 -4.88
N ASN A 4 -7.47 -36.78 -6.00
CA ASN A 4 -6.58 -37.26 -7.07
C ASN A 4 -5.98 -36.10 -7.89
N GLU A 5 -6.70 -35.00 -8.06
CA GLU A 5 -6.18 -33.81 -8.74
C GLU A 5 -5.09 -33.11 -7.91
N THR A 6 -5.30 -33.06 -6.58
CA THR A 6 -4.30 -32.48 -5.66
C THR A 6 -3.02 -33.32 -5.61
N ILE A 7 -3.12 -34.66 -5.62
CA ILE A 7 -1.96 -35.56 -5.65
C ILE A 7 -1.21 -35.45 -6.98
N ASN A 8 -1.92 -35.33 -8.10
CA ASN A 8 -1.30 -35.15 -9.40
C ASN A 8 -0.57 -33.81 -9.54
N SER A 9 -1.10 -32.74 -8.98
CA SER A 9 -0.45 -31.43 -8.96
C SER A 9 0.81 -31.43 -8.10
N LEU A 10 0.81 -32.10 -6.95
CA LEU A 10 1.99 -32.25 -6.09
C LEU A 10 3.08 -33.05 -6.77
N ASN A 11 2.74 -34.15 -7.46
CA ASN A 11 3.70 -34.97 -8.22
C ASN A 11 4.30 -34.25 -9.42
N GLN A 12 3.56 -33.30 -10.02
CA GLN A 12 4.12 -32.41 -11.05
C GLN A 12 5.12 -31.42 -10.51
N ILE A 13 4.89 -30.88 -9.30
CA ILE A 13 5.82 -29.93 -8.64
C ILE A 13 7.13 -30.63 -8.25
N GLU A 14 7.07 -31.89 -7.81
CA GLU A 14 8.27 -32.67 -7.48
C GLU A 14 9.19 -32.92 -8.67
N ARG A 15 8.65 -33.03 -9.88
CA ARG A 15 9.41 -33.23 -11.13
C ARG A 15 10.05 -31.98 -11.70
N LEU A 16 9.74 -30.81 -11.13
CA LEU A 16 10.31 -29.55 -11.62
C LEU A 16 11.80 -29.41 -11.24
N PRO A 17 12.64 -28.84 -12.10
CA PRO A 17 14.00 -28.51 -11.75
C PRO A 17 14.06 -27.59 -10.53
N PHE A 18 15.12 -27.71 -9.73
CA PHE A 18 15.30 -27.02 -8.45
C PHE A 18 15.07 -25.50 -8.56
N THR A 19 15.52 -24.89 -9.64
CA THR A 19 15.30 -23.47 -9.95
C THR A 19 13.83 -23.08 -10.05
N ASN A 20 12.98 -23.97 -10.61
CA ASN A 20 11.56 -23.72 -10.71
C ASN A 20 10.82 -23.95 -9.38
N LYS A 21 11.30 -24.88 -8.54
CA LYS A 21 10.79 -25.06 -7.16
C LYS A 21 11.04 -23.83 -6.31
N ILE A 22 12.24 -23.27 -6.36
CA ILE A 22 12.58 -22.00 -5.67
C ILE A 22 11.70 -20.85 -6.19
N ARG A 23 11.52 -20.77 -7.51
CA ARG A 23 10.70 -19.74 -8.12
C ARG A 23 9.22 -19.83 -7.65
N LEU A 24 8.64 -21.00 -7.59
CA LEU A 24 7.29 -21.24 -7.09
C LEU A 24 7.19 -20.92 -5.61
N TRP A 25 8.17 -21.33 -4.82
CA TRP A 25 8.23 -21.01 -3.39
C TRP A 25 8.33 -19.49 -3.14
N LEU A 26 9.15 -18.78 -3.93
CA LEU A 26 9.25 -17.31 -3.88
C LEU A 26 7.96 -16.62 -4.30
N LEU A 27 7.22 -17.19 -5.25
CA LEU A 27 5.93 -16.66 -5.69
C LEU A 27 4.83 -16.84 -4.63
N ASP A 28 4.87 -17.93 -3.88
CA ASP A 28 3.89 -18.24 -2.83
C ASP A 28 4.18 -17.48 -1.52
N HIS A 29 5.45 -17.10 -1.27
CA HIS A 29 5.80 -16.35 -0.06
C HIS A 29 5.37 -14.88 -0.18
N PRO A 30 4.47 -14.38 0.69
CA PRO A 30 3.97 -12.99 0.60
C PRO A 30 5.08 -11.94 0.66
N SER A 31 6.18 -12.26 1.37
CA SER A 31 7.32 -11.36 1.56
C SER A 31 8.29 -11.33 0.37
N PHE A 32 8.35 -12.40 -0.43
CA PHE A 32 9.31 -12.57 -1.52
C PHE A 32 8.69 -12.65 -2.91
N ASN A 33 7.38 -12.54 -3.03
CA ASN A 33 6.70 -12.59 -4.32
C ASN A 33 7.21 -11.43 -5.21
N PRO A 34 7.98 -11.70 -6.28
CA PRO A 34 8.57 -10.65 -7.13
C PRO A 34 7.52 -9.81 -7.85
N TYR A 35 6.30 -10.32 -8.04
CA TYR A 35 5.19 -9.56 -8.59
C TYR A 35 4.55 -8.62 -7.56
N LYS A 36 4.74 -8.90 -6.26
CA LYS A 36 4.31 -8.04 -5.14
C LYS A 36 5.45 -7.18 -4.61
N PHE A 37 6.70 -7.56 -4.89
CA PHE A 37 7.88 -6.78 -4.50
C PHE A 37 8.13 -5.69 -5.52
N SER A 38 7.61 -4.52 -5.25
CA SER A 38 7.95 -3.31 -5.99
C SER A 38 9.12 -2.60 -5.31
N LEU A 39 10.14 -2.20 -6.07
CA LEU A 39 11.21 -1.30 -5.60
C LEU A 39 10.63 -0.06 -4.93
N LYS A 40 9.49 0.40 -5.43
CA LYS A 40 8.70 1.49 -4.85
C LYS A 40 8.22 1.18 -3.43
N ARG A 41 7.81 -0.06 -3.17
CA ARG A 41 7.39 -0.52 -1.84
C ARG A 41 8.57 -0.64 -0.89
N ALA A 42 9.68 -1.23 -1.34
CA ALA A 42 10.91 -1.32 -0.55
C ALA A 42 11.42 0.07 -0.15
N TYR A 43 11.51 1.01 -1.10
CA TYR A 43 11.83 2.40 -0.83
C TYR A 43 10.88 3.04 0.19
N ARG A 44 9.58 2.82 0.07
CA ARG A 44 8.59 3.33 1.02
C ARG A 44 8.79 2.79 2.43
N ILE A 45 9.11 1.51 2.57
CA ILE A 45 9.37 0.87 3.88
C ILE A 45 10.66 1.39 4.50
N ILE A 46 11.76 1.47 3.74
CA ILE A 46 13.05 1.97 4.24
C ILE A 46 12.95 3.44 4.67
N THR A 47 12.16 4.23 3.97
CA THR A 47 11.99 5.67 4.23
C THR A 47 10.82 6.01 5.15
N ASN A 48 10.19 5.03 5.80
CA ASN A 48 8.98 5.24 6.60
C ASN A 48 9.15 6.28 7.72
N GLN A 49 10.29 6.27 8.42
CA GLN A 49 10.55 7.17 9.54
C GLN A 49 10.65 8.66 9.13
N ILE A 50 11.08 8.92 7.90
CA ILE A 50 11.17 10.29 7.36
C ILE A 50 9.91 10.71 6.60
N ARG A 51 8.85 9.88 6.60
CA ARG A 51 7.57 10.18 5.99
C ARG A 51 6.63 10.89 6.96
N VAL A 52 5.69 11.63 6.40
CA VAL A 52 4.67 12.32 7.19
C VAL A 52 3.50 11.38 7.51
N LEU A 53 2.73 11.73 8.51
CA LEU A 53 1.36 11.24 8.71
C LEU A 53 0.38 12.15 7.96
N PRO A 54 -0.83 11.69 7.67
CA PRO A 54 -1.84 12.52 7.03
C PRO A 54 -2.26 13.69 7.94
N ASP A 55 -2.51 14.84 7.32
CA ASP A 55 -3.02 16.03 8.00
C ASP A 55 -4.55 15.93 8.20
N PHE A 56 -5.25 15.11 7.37
CA PHE A 56 -6.69 14.81 7.49
C PHE A 56 -7.02 13.40 7.03
N ILE A 57 -8.16 12.87 7.49
CA ILE A 57 -8.67 11.55 7.13
C ILE A 57 -10.15 11.69 6.78
N VAL A 58 -10.54 11.13 5.63
CA VAL A 58 -11.94 10.98 5.23
C VAL A 58 -12.40 9.58 5.63
N ILE A 59 -13.14 9.47 6.72
CA ILE A 59 -13.50 8.22 7.40
C ILE A 59 -14.76 7.53 6.87
N GLY A 60 -15.52 8.17 6.02
CA GLY A 60 -16.72 7.59 5.46
C GLY A 60 -17.81 8.63 5.21
N SER A 61 -19.05 8.19 5.07
CA SER A 61 -19.47 6.77 5.05
C SER A 61 -19.37 6.17 3.66
N SER A 62 -19.39 4.85 3.60
CA SER A 62 -19.41 4.12 2.32
C SER A 62 -20.61 4.58 1.48
N LYS A 63 -20.44 4.73 0.16
CA LYS A 63 -21.46 5.19 -0.82
C LYS A 63 -22.00 6.62 -0.62
N SER A 64 -21.39 7.44 0.24
CA SER A 64 -21.75 8.85 0.46
C SER A 64 -21.00 9.85 -0.43
N GLY A 65 -20.40 9.38 -1.53
CA GLY A 65 -19.66 10.26 -2.44
C GLY A 65 -18.17 10.46 -2.09
N THR A 66 -17.63 9.70 -1.14
CA THR A 66 -16.21 9.80 -0.73
C THR A 66 -15.25 9.58 -1.88
N THR A 67 -15.59 8.73 -2.86
CA THR A 67 -14.80 8.54 -4.07
C THR A 67 -14.73 9.80 -4.92
N SER A 68 -15.86 10.47 -5.11
CA SER A 68 -15.92 11.74 -5.87
C SER A 68 -15.15 12.84 -5.14
N LEU A 69 -15.29 12.92 -3.81
CA LEU A 69 -14.51 13.84 -2.98
C LEU A 69 -13.01 13.61 -3.15
N HIS A 70 -12.56 12.36 -3.14
CA HIS A 70 -11.15 12.02 -3.36
C HIS A 70 -10.63 12.52 -4.73
N TYR A 71 -11.41 12.32 -5.81
CA TYR A 71 -11.06 12.82 -7.12
C TYR A 71 -10.98 14.36 -7.19
N TYR A 72 -11.89 15.06 -6.53
CA TYR A 72 -11.83 16.53 -6.44
C TYR A 72 -10.61 17.00 -5.65
N LEU A 73 -10.29 16.37 -4.54
CA LEU A 73 -9.10 16.69 -3.75
C LEU A 73 -7.81 16.46 -4.53
N MET A 74 -7.72 15.37 -5.30
CA MET A 74 -6.55 15.09 -6.14
C MET A 74 -6.31 16.11 -7.25
N GLN A 75 -7.32 16.84 -7.69
CA GLN A 75 -7.17 17.91 -8.70
C GLN A 75 -6.48 19.15 -8.13
N HIS A 76 -6.47 19.30 -6.79
CA HIS A 76 -5.81 20.45 -6.16
C HIS A 76 -4.28 20.25 -6.10
N PRO A 77 -3.48 21.18 -6.62
CA PRO A 77 -2.03 21.01 -6.76
C PRO A 77 -1.29 20.87 -5.43
N SER A 78 -1.88 21.34 -4.34
CA SER A 78 -1.28 21.33 -3.00
C SER A 78 -1.86 20.24 -2.10
N ILE A 79 -2.67 19.32 -2.64
CA ILE A 79 -3.22 18.19 -1.89
C ILE A 79 -2.69 16.88 -2.44
N ILE A 80 -2.25 16.00 -1.56
CA ILE A 80 -1.91 14.61 -1.87
C ILE A 80 -2.79 13.72 -1.00
N THR A 81 -3.55 12.82 -1.62
CA THR A 81 -4.39 11.87 -0.91
C THR A 81 -4.04 10.43 -1.29
N GLU A 82 -4.01 9.55 -0.30
CA GLU A 82 -3.96 8.10 -0.48
C GLU A 82 -5.36 7.52 -0.21
N ARG A 83 -5.70 6.44 -0.89
CA ARG A 83 -7.03 5.84 -0.81
C ARG A 83 -6.96 4.39 -0.38
N ASN A 84 -7.96 3.97 0.41
CA ASN A 84 -8.13 2.58 0.86
C ASN A 84 -6.89 2.02 1.57
N VAL A 85 -6.33 2.78 2.50
CA VAL A 85 -5.19 2.33 3.32
C VAL A 85 -5.63 1.32 4.37
N HIS A 86 -6.87 1.45 4.89
CA HIS A 86 -7.49 0.53 5.86
C HIS A 86 -6.67 0.35 7.16
N PHE A 87 -5.87 1.34 7.55
CA PHE A 87 -4.99 1.21 8.71
C PHE A 87 -5.75 0.94 10.00
N PHE A 88 -6.82 1.69 10.28
CA PHE A 88 -7.57 1.55 11.53
C PHE A 88 -8.41 0.27 11.62
N GLU A 89 -8.72 -0.36 10.49
CA GLU A 89 -9.36 -1.68 10.46
C GLU A 89 -8.36 -2.79 10.85
N TYR A 90 -7.09 -2.60 10.50
CA TYR A 90 -6.01 -3.57 10.70
C TYR A 90 -4.93 -3.08 11.67
N ILE A 91 -5.29 -2.21 12.61
CA ILE A 91 -4.33 -1.59 13.55
C ILE A 91 -3.60 -2.63 14.42
N HIS A 92 -4.20 -3.79 14.65
CA HIS A 92 -3.58 -4.88 15.40
C HIS A 92 -2.51 -5.65 14.61
N THR A 93 -2.51 -5.52 13.27
CA THR A 93 -1.60 -6.24 12.38
C THR A 93 -0.59 -5.34 11.70
N ASN A 94 -0.91 -4.05 11.55
CA ASN A 94 -0.09 -3.08 10.85
C ASN A 94 0.51 -2.06 11.83
N SER A 95 1.81 -1.83 11.71
CA SER A 95 2.48 -0.82 12.51
C SER A 95 2.29 0.59 11.97
N ILE A 96 2.53 1.60 12.79
CA ILE A 96 2.48 3.00 12.38
C ILE A 96 3.52 3.32 11.29
N GLU A 97 4.64 2.61 11.26
CA GLU A 97 5.66 2.70 10.23
C GLU A 97 5.13 2.23 8.89
N TRP A 98 4.36 1.12 8.89
CA TRP A 98 3.66 0.64 7.70
C TRP A 98 2.67 1.69 7.20
N TYR A 99 1.93 2.31 8.08
CA TYR A 99 0.99 3.38 7.75
C TYR A 99 1.69 4.58 7.13
N ARG A 100 2.78 5.05 7.74
CA ARG A 100 3.60 6.16 7.20
C ARG A 100 4.15 5.87 5.81
N ALA A 101 4.46 4.61 5.51
CA ALA A 101 5.00 4.21 4.21
C ALA A 101 4.09 4.56 3.02
N HIS A 102 2.81 4.82 3.26
CA HIS A 102 1.85 5.23 2.22
C HIS A 102 1.98 6.72 1.85
N PHE A 103 2.51 7.55 2.73
CA PHE A 103 2.54 9.01 2.55
C PHE A 103 3.88 9.55 2.05
N PRO A 104 3.95 10.79 1.56
CA PRO A 104 5.18 11.39 1.09
C PRO A 104 6.21 11.62 2.20
N THR A 105 7.48 11.83 1.81
CA THR A 105 8.55 12.18 2.76
C THR A 105 8.43 13.62 3.22
N LYS A 106 8.95 13.90 4.44
CA LYS A 106 9.05 15.26 4.97
C LYS A 106 9.86 16.17 4.03
N VAL A 107 10.93 15.63 3.45
CA VAL A 107 11.77 16.35 2.48
C VAL A 107 10.95 16.77 1.26
N TYR A 108 10.15 15.88 0.70
CA TYR A 108 9.28 16.21 -0.43
C TYR A 108 8.23 17.26 -0.06
N LYS A 109 7.60 17.14 1.12
CA LYS A 109 6.62 18.12 1.64
C LYS A 109 7.25 19.51 1.78
N ASN A 110 8.46 19.59 2.33
CA ASN A 110 9.20 20.84 2.50
C ASN A 110 9.67 21.42 1.16
N PHE A 111 10.17 20.59 0.26
CA PHE A 111 10.59 21.01 -1.07
C PHE A 111 9.43 21.65 -1.86
N LYS A 112 8.26 21.02 -1.86
CA LYS A 112 7.05 21.58 -2.49
C LYS A 112 6.64 22.90 -1.87
N ARG A 113 6.71 23.00 -0.53
CA ARG A 113 6.42 24.24 0.20
C ARG A 113 7.35 25.38 -0.22
N THR A 114 8.65 25.09 -0.38
CA THR A 114 9.66 26.11 -0.75
C THR A 114 9.46 26.59 -2.18
N ILE A 115 9.21 25.68 -3.14
CA ILE A 115 9.08 26.04 -4.55
C ILE A 115 7.74 26.72 -4.86
N ARG A 116 6.64 26.19 -4.32
CA ARG A 116 5.29 26.68 -4.65
C ARG A 116 4.80 27.76 -3.70
N LYS A 117 5.51 27.99 -2.59
CA LYS A 117 5.08 28.87 -1.49
C LYS A 117 3.72 28.48 -0.89
N GLU A 118 3.28 27.26 -1.15
CA GLU A 118 2.00 26.70 -0.70
C GLU A 118 2.22 25.55 0.25
N LYS A 119 1.38 25.47 1.29
CA LYS A 119 1.42 24.37 2.25
C LYS A 119 0.85 23.13 1.62
N LEU A 120 1.69 22.10 1.40
CA LEU A 120 1.24 20.80 0.96
C LEU A 120 0.45 20.11 2.08
N VAL A 121 -0.78 19.73 1.79
CA VAL A 121 -1.69 19.01 2.69
C VAL A 121 -1.74 17.55 2.25
N VAL A 122 -1.62 16.64 3.20
CA VAL A 122 -1.61 15.19 2.96
C VAL A 122 -2.85 14.59 3.60
N GLY A 123 -3.59 13.79 2.86
CA GLY A 123 -4.82 13.17 3.31
C GLY A 123 -4.86 11.66 3.09
N GLU A 124 -5.77 11.03 3.80
CA GLU A 124 -6.18 9.65 3.58
C GLU A 124 -7.70 9.59 3.37
N GLN A 125 -8.14 8.66 2.53
CA GLN A 125 -9.56 8.36 2.38
C GLN A 125 -9.78 6.86 2.48
N THR A 126 -10.47 6.43 3.53
CA THR A 126 -10.96 5.06 3.71
C THR A 126 -12.41 5.10 4.20
N ALA A 127 -13.34 4.82 3.30
CA ALA A 127 -14.78 5.02 3.52
C ALA A 127 -15.42 4.00 4.47
N THR A 128 -14.67 3.02 4.94
CA THR A 128 -15.12 1.92 5.81
C THR A 128 -14.73 2.09 7.27
N TYR A 129 -14.18 3.24 7.65
CA TYR A 129 -13.89 3.55 9.06
C TYR A 129 -15.15 3.94 9.87
N LEU A 130 -16.26 4.20 9.16
CA LEU A 130 -17.59 4.46 9.73
C LEU A 130 -18.58 3.39 9.31
#